data_d3b5a837f39ce696fbbade81b8f45a77
#
_entry.id   d3b5a837f39ce696fbbade81b8f45a77
#
_cell.length_a   1.000
_cell.length_b   1.000
_cell.length_c   1.000
_cell.angle_alpha   90.00
_cell.angle_beta   90.00
_cell.angle_gamma   90.00
#
_symmetry.space_group_name_H-M   'P 1'
#
loop_
_entity.id
_entity.type
_entity.pdbx_description
1 polymer ?
#
loop_
_entity_poly.entity_id
_entity_poly.type
_entity_poly.pdbx_seq_one_letter_code
_entity_poly.pdbx_strand_id
1 'polypeptide(L)'
;MLRQLFACDFYVQIMPNAFQLTLLEPPYPQLQVQANPGFTSSRLLVGQFSQASRCLREALGQLPGKGWVKRSPRLLLHPMALCEGGLSEVEERLLRELGLSAGAHQVRLHLGNPLSAEQAQALLRQAA
;
A
#
# COMPACT_ATOMS: atom_id res chain seq x y z
N MET A 1 -23.69 0.11 0.26
CA MET A 1 -23.91 0.86 1.51
C MET A 1 -23.09 0.33 2.66
N LEU A 2 -23.37 -0.86 3.12
CA LEU A 2 -22.56 -1.45 4.18
C LEU A 2 -21.09 -1.54 3.80
N ARG A 3 -20.82 -1.83 2.54
CA ARG A 3 -19.45 -1.90 2.03
C ARG A 3 -18.70 -0.59 2.24
N GLN A 4 -19.37 0.53 1.97
CA GLN A 4 -18.73 1.84 2.11
C GLN A 4 -18.50 2.18 3.57
N LEU A 5 -19.41 1.76 4.45
CA LEU A 5 -19.24 2.01 5.88
C LEU A 5 -18.05 1.27 6.45
N PHE A 6 -17.74 0.11 5.89
CA PHE A 6 -16.64 -0.74 6.38
C PHE A 6 -15.43 -0.74 5.45
N ALA A 7 -15.47 0.05 4.39
CA ALA A 7 -14.32 0.17 3.50
C ALA A 7 -13.22 0.97 4.16
N CYS A 8 -12.00 0.54 3.94
CA CYS A 8 -10.82 1.20 4.48
C CYS A 8 -9.79 1.23 3.36
N ASP A 9 -9.51 2.42 2.86
CA ASP A 9 -8.63 2.59 1.71
C ASP A 9 -7.34 3.25 2.15
N PHE A 10 -6.22 2.80 1.57
CA PHE A 10 -4.92 3.36 1.87
C PHE A 10 -4.15 3.64 0.59
N TYR A 11 -3.43 4.74 0.59
CA TYR A 11 -2.40 5.04 -0.38
C TYR A 11 -1.07 4.66 0.25
N VAL A 12 -0.35 3.71 -0.37
CA VAL A 12 0.88 3.16 0.18
C VAL A 12 2.02 3.45 -0.79
N GLN A 13 2.92 4.34 -0.39
CA GLN A 13 4.13 4.60 -1.16
C GLN A 13 5.22 3.66 -0.65
N ILE A 14 5.84 2.95 -1.58
CA ILE A 14 6.88 1.97 -1.26
C ILE A 14 8.23 2.60 -1.56
N MET A 15 9.02 2.77 -0.51
CA MET A 15 10.36 3.33 -0.59
C MET A 15 11.37 2.25 -0.23
N PRO A 16 12.67 2.46 -0.50
CA PRO A 16 13.66 1.48 -0.06
C PRO A 16 13.52 1.20 1.43
N ASN A 17 13.20 -0.04 1.76
CA ASN A 17 13.06 -0.56 3.13
C ASN A 17 12.03 0.18 3.98
N ALA A 18 11.06 0.85 3.35
CA ALA A 18 10.10 1.67 4.10
C ALA A 18 8.77 1.78 3.35
N PHE A 19 7.72 2.07 4.11
CA PHE A 19 6.40 2.37 3.57
C PHE A 19 5.90 3.69 4.14
N GLN A 20 5.25 4.48 3.30
CA GLN A 20 4.50 5.65 3.72
C GLN A 20 3.04 5.38 3.45
N LEU A 21 2.23 5.28 4.50
CA LEU A 21 0.81 5.00 4.39
C LEU A 21 -0.01 6.26 4.64
N THR A 22 -1.03 6.45 3.84
CA THR A 22 -2.02 7.50 4.06
C THR A 22 -3.39 6.85 4.09
N LEU A 23 -4.10 7.00 5.21
CA LEU A 23 -5.48 6.54 5.28
C LEU A 23 -6.34 7.51 4.47
N LEU A 24 -7.13 6.97 3.55
CA LEU A 24 -7.90 7.81 2.62
C LEU A 24 -9.26 8.15 3.19
N GLU A 25 -9.26 8.68 4.41
CA GLU A 25 -10.41 9.27 5.08
C GLU A 25 -9.94 10.52 5.81
N PRO A 26 -10.67 11.64 5.70
CA PRO A 26 -10.28 12.85 6.43
C PRO A 26 -10.12 12.57 7.92
N PRO A 27 -9.11 13.09 8.57
CA PRO A 27 -8.13 14.08 8.10
C PRO A 27 -6.91 13.49 7.39
N TYR A 28 -7.00 12.31 6.82
CA TYR A 28 -5.95 11.63 6.05
C TYR A 28 -4.68 11.41 6.87
N PRO A 29 -4.77 10.69 7.98
CA PRO A 29 -3.58 10.44 8.80
C PRO A 29 -2.55 9.64 8.04
N GLN A 30 -1.28 9.93 8.33
CA GLN A 30 -0.16 9.30 7.66
C GLN A 30 0.70 8.58 8.67
N LEU A 31 1.36 7.53 8.19
CA LEU A 31 2.29 6.75 8.99
C LEU A 31 3.43 6.32 8.10
N GLN A 32 4.66 6.59 8.55
CA GLN A 32 5.84 6.07 7.87
C GLN A 32 6.47 5.01 8.76
N VAL A 33 6.74 3.85 8.17
CA VAL A 33 7.37 2.75 8.88
C VAL A 33 8.59 2.28 8.11
N GLN A 34 9.61 1.89 8.85
CA GLN A 34 10.83 1.37 8.28
C GLN A 34 10.95 -0.10 8.66
N ALA A 35 11.24 -0.94 7.69
CA ALA A 35 11.38 -2.36 7.93
C ALA A 35 12.73 -2.66 8.57
N ASN A 36 12.72 -3.55 9.57
CA ASN A 36 13.92 -4.03 10.21
C ASN A 36 13.72 -5.51 10.53
N PRO A 37 14.35 -6.44 9.80
CA PRO A 37 15.30 -6.18 8.71
C PRO A 37 14.64 -5.61 7.46
N GLY A 38 15.46 -5.04 6.59
CA GLY A 38 14.99 -4.41 5.38
C GLY A 38 14.50 -5.40 4.33
N PHE A 39 13.75 -4.90 3.35
CA PHE A 39 13.18 -5.76 2.29
C PHE A 39 13.67 -5.41 0.89
N THR A 40 14.36 -4.29 0.72
CA THR A 40 14.83 -3.86 -0.61
C THR A 40 16.17 -4.54 -0.94
N SER A 41 16.28 -5.04 -2.17
CA SER A 41 17.55 -5.58 -2.67
C SER A 41 18.17 -4.60 -3.65
N SER A 42 19.35 -4.95 -4.16
CA SER A 42 20.04 -4.08 -5.12
C SER A 42 19.28 -3.94 -6.43
N ARG A 43 18.43 -4.89 -6.77
CA ARG A 43 17.70 -4.89 -8.03
C ARG A 43 16.22 -4.59 -7.89
N LEU A 44 15.64 -5.00 -6.76
CA LEU A 44 14.19 -4.92 -6.57
C LEU A 44 13.86 -4.10 -5.35
N LEU A 45 12.87 -3.22 -5.52
CA LEU A 45 12.36 -2.45 -4.40
C LEU A 45 11.85 -3.39 -3.30
N VAL A 46 11.15 -4.45 -3.69
CA VAL A 46 10.71 -5.49 -2.77
C VAL A 46 11.45 -6.77 -3.14
N GLY A 47 12.65 -6.92 -2.60
CA GLY A 47 13.47 -8.11 -2.83
C GLY A 47 13.27 -9.20 -1.78
N GLN A 48 12.80 -8.83 -0.59
CA GLN A 48 12.51 -9.77 0.50
C GLN A 48 11.02 -9.70 0.82
N PHE A 49 10.27 -10.58 0.19
CA PHE A 49 8.81 -10.52 0.24
C PHE A 49 8.25 -10.68 1.65
N SER A 50 8.76 -11.66 2.40
CA SER A 50 8.25 -11.92 3.75
C SER A 50 8.44 -10.74 4.68
N GLN A 51 9.59 -10.09 4.59
CA GLN A 51 9.87 -8.91 5.41
C GLN A 51 8.94 -7.76 5.06
N ALA A 52 8.76 -7.52 3.76
CA ALA A 52 7.88 -6.46 3.30
C ALA A 52 6.43 -6.72 3.71
N SER A 53 5.97 -7.95 3.53
CA SER A 53 4.60 -8.33 3.88
C SER A 53 4.33 -8.13 5.36
N ARG A 54 5.27 -8.56 6.21
CA ARG A 54 5.11 -8.40 7.66
C ARG A 54 5.07 -6.92 8.03
N CYS A 55 6.01 -6.15 7.49
CA CYS A 55 6.09 -4.73 7.79
C CYS A 55 4.82 -3.99 7.37
N LEU A 56 4.32 -4.28 6.19
CA LEU A 56 3.10 -3.63 5.69
C LEU A 56 1.88 -4.04 6.50
N ARG A 57 1.77 -5.32 6.84
CA ARG A 57 0.65 -5.80 7.65
C ARG A 57 0.62 -5.11 9.01
N GLU A 58 1.77 -5.02 9.66
CA GLU A 58 1.86 -4.37 10.97
C GLU A 58 1.52 -2.88 10.85
N ALA A 59 2.00 -2.23 9.80
CA ALA A 59 1.72 -0.81 9.59
C ALA A 59 0.24 -0.55 9.37
N LEU A 60 -0.42 -1.39 8.58
CA LEU A 60 -1.86 -1.25 8.35
C LEU A 60 -2.65 -1.39 9.65
N GLY A 61 -2.16 -2.20 10.57
CA GLY A 61 -2.80 -2.36 11.87
C GLY A 61 -2.61 -1.19 12.82
N GLN A 62 -1.62 -0.34 12.56
CA GLN A 62 -1.33 0.80 13.42
C GLN A 62 -2.19 2.01 13.13
N LEU A 63 -2.60 2.20 11.88
CA LEU A 63 -3.44 3.33 11.56
C LEU A 63 -4.85 3.08 12.06
N PRO A 64 -5.45 4.09 12.69
CA PRO A 64 -6.76 3.90 13.28
C PRO A 64 -7.80 3.61 12.22
N GLY A 65 -8.27 2.38 12.21
CA GLY A 65 -9.49 2.07 11.52
C GLY A 65 -10.64 2.61 12.34
N LYS A 66 -11.80 2.67 11.75
CA LYS A 66 -12.96 3.15 12.49
C LYS A 66 -13.43 2.08 13.45
N GLY A 67 -13.12 2.32 14.71
CA GLY A 67 -13.55 1.44 15.76
C GLY A 67 -12.84 0.11 15.77
N TRP A 68 -13.47 -0.83 16.38
CA TRP A 68 -12.93 -2.15 16.68
C TRP A 68 -13.19 -3.18 15.58
N VAL A 69 -13.90 -2.77 14.53
CA VAL A 69 -14.22 -3.68 13.43
C VAL A 69 -13.06 -3.76 12.48
N LYS A 70 -12.48 -4.93 12.35
CA LYS A 70 -11.42 -5.17 11.39
C LYS A 70 -12.00 -5.20 9.99
N ARG A 71 -11.34 -4.51 9.08
CA ARG A 71 -11.76 -4.46 7.70
C ARG A 71 -10.62 -4.85 6.81
N SER A 72 -10.99 -5.45 5.69
CA SER A 72 -10.03 -5.75 4.67
C SER A 72 -9.88 -4.50 3.80
N PRO A 73 -8.70 -3.89 3.75
CA PRO A 73 -8.53 -2.64 3.04
C PRO A 73 -8.42 -2.80 1.54
N ARG A 74 -8.62 -1.69 0.82
CA ARG A 74 -8.18 -1.57 -0.56
C ARG A 74 -6.91 -0.75 -0.54
N LEU A 75 -5.92 -1.17 -1.32
CA LEU A 75 -4.63 -0.51 -1.32
C LEU A 75 -4.29 0.02 -2.71
N LEU A 76 -3.83 1.26 -2.76
CA LEU A 76 -3.18 1.82 -3.94
C LEU A 76 -1.69 1.82 -3.64
N LEU A 77 -0.95 0.91 -4.27
CA LEU A 77 0.48 0.78 -4.06
C LEU A 77 1.24 1.60 -5.10
N HIS A 78 2.19 2.38 -4.63
CA HIS A 78 2.97 3.27 -5.48
C HIS A 78 4.46 3.05 -5.23
N PRO A 79 5.15 2.26 -6.07
CA PRO A 79 6.60 2.11 -5.93
C PRO A 79 7.29 3.41 -6.29
N MET A 80 8.19 3.85 -5.41
CA MET A 80 8.84 5.16 -5.53
C MET A 80 10.28 5.07 -6.01
N ALA A 81 10.81 3.86 -6.23
CA ALA A 81 12.19 3.68 -6.65
C ALA A 81 12.33 2.37 -7.43
N LEU A 82 13.42 2.24 -8.18
CA LEU A 82 13.77 1.02 -8.91
C LEU A 82 12.66 0.57 -9.87
N CYS A 83 12.01 1.56 -10.48
CA CYS A 83 10.93 1.28 -11.43
C CYS A 83 11.08 2.11 -12.71
N GLU A 84 12.29 2.51 -13.07
CA GLU A 84 12.56 3.24 -14.31
C GLU A 84 12.13 2.38 -15.50
N GLY A 85 11.40 3.00 -16.41
CA GLY A 85 10.90 2.29 -17.59
C GLY A 85 9.65 1.46 -17.32
N GLY A 86 9.11 1.54 -16.10
CA GLY A 86 7.91 0.81 -15.71
C GLY A 86 8.25 -0.48 -14.99
N LEU A 87 7.22 -1.28 -14.73
CA LEU A 87 7.35 -2.55 -14.03
C LEU A 87 7.19 -3.70 -15.01
N SER A 88 7.97 -4.76 -14.79
CA SER A 88 7.75 -6.00 -15.49
C SER A 88 6.48 -6.69 -14.97
N GLU A 89 5.99 -7.68 -15.71
CA GLU A 89 4.83 -8.46 -15.27
C GLU A 89 5.10 -9.13 -13.91
N VAL A 90 6.33 -9.61 -13.71
CA VAL A 90 6.70 -10.27 -12.46
C VAL A 90 6.65 -9.27 -11.30
N GLU A 91 7.16 -8.08 -11.52
CA GLU A 91 7.14 -7.04 -10.50
C GLU A 91 5.72 -6.59 -10.16
N GLU A 92 4.87 -6.44 -11.17
CA GLU A 92 3.47 -6.11 -10.93
C GLU A 92 2.78 -7.19 -10.09
N ARG A 93 3.02 -8.44 -10.43
CA ARG A 93 2.45 -9.57 -9.71
C ARG A 93 2.95 -9.60 -8.27
N LEU A 94 4.26 -9.37 -8.10
CA LEU A 94 4.86 -9.33 -6.77
C LEU A 94 4.20 -8.27 -5.89
N LEU A 95 3.99 -7.07 -6.43
CA LEU A 95 3.39 -5.99 -5.67
C LEU A 95 1.93 -6.28 -5.34
N ARG A 96 1.17 -6.86 -6.27
CA ARG A 96 -0.22 -7.23 -5.99
C ARG A 96 -0.28 -8.29 -4.89
N GLU A 97 0.60 -9.28 -4.97
CA GLU A 97 0.67 -10.32 -3.94
C GLU A 97 1.07 -9.73 -2.60
N LEU A 98 1.94 -8.73 -2.60
CA LEU A 98 2.34 -8.06 -1.37
C LEU A 98 1.14 -7.45 -0.67
N GLY A 99 0.33 -6.70 -1.40
CA GLY A 99 -0.86 -6.08 -0.82
C GLY A 99 -1.86 -7.11 -0.32
N LEU A 100 -2.11 -8.15 -1.11
CA LEU A 100 -3.03 -9.22 -0.70
C LEU A 100 -2.52 -9.96 0.53
N SER A 101 -1.21 -10.25 0.56
CA SER A 101 -0.57 -10.93 1.69
C SER A 101 -0.66 -10.09 2.97
N ALA A 102 -0.64 -8.77 2.83
CA ALA A 102 -0.74 -7.88 3.98
C ALA A 102 -2.19 -7.73 4.48
N GLY A 103 -3.16 -8.29 3.78
CA GLY A 103 -4.53 -8.31 4.24
C GLY A 103 -5.53 -7.56 3.35
N ALA A 104 -5.08 -6.98 2.24
CA ALA A 104 -5.98 -6.26 1.35
C ALA A 104 -6.88 -7.23 0.58
N HIS A 105 -8.10 -6.78 0.27
CA HIS A 105 -8.96 -7.55 -0.61
C HIS A 105 -8.89 -7.03 -2.04
N GLN A 106 -8.33 -5.86 -2.24
CA GLN A 106 -8.16 -5.28 -3.57
C GLN A 106 -6.89 -4.45 -3.58
N VAL A 107 -6.10 -4.60 -4.66
CA VAL A 107 -4.85 -3.87 -4.83
C VAL A 107 -4.84 -3.24 -6.20
N ARG A 108 -4.49 -1.96 -6.26
CA ARG A 108 -4.24 -1.26 -7.51
C ARG A 108 -2.84 -0.67 -7.46
N LEU A 109 -2.17 -0.66 -8.60
CA LEU A 109 -0.82 -0.12 -8.71
C LEU A 109 -0.86 1.24 -9.39
N HIS A 110 0.01 2.13 -8.96
CA HIS A 110 0.19 3.44 -9.58
C HIS A 110 1.66 3.68 -9.85
N LEU A 111 1.96 4.19 -11.03
CA LEU A 111 3.30 4.62 -11.41
C LEU A 111 3.23 6.07 -11.81
N GLY A 112 4.29 6.80 -11.52
CA GLY A 112 4.38 8.20 -11.92
C GLY A 112 4.52 9.12 -10.72
N ASN A 113 3.96 10.30 -10.83
CA ASN A 113 4.11 11.32 -9.80
C ASN A 113 3.36 10.97 -8.53
N PRO A 114 3.87 11.41 -7.36
CA PRO A 114 3.13 11.22 -6.12
C PRO A 114 1.75 11.85 -6.19
N LEU A 115 0.81 11.25 -5.49
CA LEU A 115 -0.59 11.66 -5.52
C LEU A 115 -0.97 12.34 -4.21
N SER A 116 -1.91 13.29 -4.31
CA SER A 116 -2.58 13.78 -3.11
C SER A 116 -3.54 12.71 -2.60
N ALA A 117 -4.00 12.86 -1.37
CA ALA A 117 -4.98 11.93 -0.80
C ALA A 117 -6.24 11.87 -1.66
N GLU A 118 -6.69 13.02 -2.14
CA GLU A 118 -7.89 13.09 -2.98
C GLU A 118 -7.70 12.38 -4.31
N GLN A 119 -6.52 12.54 -4.92
CA GLN A 119 -6.22 11.88 -6.18
C GLN A 119 -6.15 10.36 -5.99
N ALA A 120 -5.50 9.91 -4.91
CA ALA A 120 -5.40 8.50 -4.62
C ALA A 120 -6.78 7.89 -4.37
N GLN A 121 -7.62 8.59 -3.65
CA GLN A 121 -8.98 8.15 -3.36
C GLN A 121 -9.78 8.00 -4.65
N ALA A 122 -9.65 8.97 -5.56
CA ALA A 122 -10.34 8.93 -6.84
C ALA A 122 -9.92 7.73 -7.67
N LEU A 123 -8.61 7.43 -7.68
CA LEU A 123 -8.11 6.28 -8.43
C LEU A 123 -8.65 4.96 -7.89
N LEU A 124 -8.72 4.82 -6.57
CA LEU A 124 -9.25 3.60 -5.98
C LEU A 124 -10.73 3.43 -6.26
N ARG A 125 -11.48 4.53 -6.29
CA ARG A 125 -12.91 4.46 -6.64
C ARG A 125 -13.12 3.99 -8.06
N GLN A 126 -12.26 4.42 -8.98
CA GLN A 126 -12.36 3.98 -10.38
C GLN A 126 -12.09 2.49 -10.52
N ALA A 127 -11.32 1.90 -9.62
CA ALA A 127 -10.98 0.49 -9.68
C ALA A 127 -12.13 -0.42 -9.27
N ALA A 128 -13.16 0.13 -8.67
CA ALA A 128 -14.27 -0.66 -8.14
C ALA A 128 -15.21 -1.18 -9.25
#